data_355564cae281da7f0c283391a2a6544c
#
_entry.id   355564cae281da7f0c283391a2a6544c
#
_cell.length_a   1.000
_cell.length_b   1.000
_cell.length_c   1.000
_cell.angle_alpha   90.00
_cell.angle_beta   90.00
_cell.angle_gamma   90.00
#
_symmetry.space_group_name_H-M   'P 1'
#
loop_
_entity.id
_entity.type
_entity.pdbx_description
1 polymer ?
#
loop_
_entity_poly.entity_id
_entity_poly.type
_entity_poly.pdbx_seq_one_letter_code
_entity_poly.pdbx_strand_id
1 'polypeptide(L)'
;LYVSTAQYSTGFTTEKLRLADGSSAIDIYTIEVKFDNVIATITSPQVINYVGYSLLLHDLTDTANAFTKLGPKQMQTPYYREMQPDTAKRILLNKLAKNELLKSDVHKERVLIEYFKLYGYDYKSIMQNLMVHRVDRTDYLDISYQSTNPELAAVVVNKVGDEFLNYYKTLNSKRTSESAENINSMIDNQQRKVDSLNKLLINEKISQGSFDPLSRSSTAMETVSSLESKLADEKGKYNEHSNRVVYLKARLNSLSAGSNSGTNNN
;
A
#
# COMPACT_ATOMS: atom_id res chain seq x y z
N LEU A 1 -4.04 -34.99 -6.40
CA LEU A 1 -3.82 -33.56 -6.22
C LEU A 1 -4.99 -32.80 -6.82
N TYR A 2 -5.50 -31.81 -6.08
CA TYR A 2 -6.58 -30.92 -6.49
C TYR A 2 -5.96 -29.55 -6.79
N VAL A 3 -6.48 -28.89 -7.83
CA VAL A 3 -6.09 -27.51 -8.17
C VAL A 3 -7.33 -26.64 -8.09
N SER A 4 -7.25 -25.56 -7.35
CA SER A 4 -8.25 -24.51 -7.34
C SER A 4 -7.70 -23.28 -8.02
N THR A 5 -8.53 -22.57 -8.81
CA THR A 5 -8.13 -21.35 -9.52
C THR A 5 -9.20 -20.29 -9.31
N ALA A 6 -8.76 -19.06 -9.02
CA ALA A 6 -9.61 -17.88 -9.05
C ALA A 6 -9.02 -16.84 -10.01
N GLN A 7 -9.88 -16.14 -10.71
CA GLN A 7 -9.51 -15.12 -11.69
C GLN A 7 -9.92 -13.74 -11.17
N TYR A 8 -8.98 -12.79 -11.22
CA TYR A 8 -9.16 -11.42 -10.76
C TYR A 8 -8.96 -10.44 -11.91
N SER A 9 -9.91 -9.51 -12.09
CA SER A 9 -9.76 -8.41 -13.05
C SER A 9 -9.02 -7.24 -12.43
N THR A 10 -8.00 -6.73 -13.12
CA THR A 10 -7.19 -5.59 -12.65
C THR A 10 -7.70 -4.24 -13.13
N GLY A 11 -8.40 -4.18 -14.26
CA GLY A 11 -8.89 -2.95 -14.89
C GLY A 11 -7.78 -2.06 -15.48
N PHE A 12 -6.55 -2.51 -15.59
CA PHE A 12 -5.41 -1.67 -16.01
C PHE A 12 -5.50 -1.21 -17.46
N THR A 13 -6.17 -1.95 -18.34
CA THR A 13 -6.35 -1.56 -19.74
C THR A 13 -7.51 -0.58 -19.90
N THR A 14 -8.51 -0.63 -19.01
CA THR A 14 -9.71 0.22 -19.10
C THR A 14 -9.51 1.62 -18.50
N GLU A 15 -8.61 1.78 -17.56
CA GLU A 15 -8.31 3.08 -16.92
C GLU A 15 -7.80 4.12 -17.93
N LYS A 16 -6.97 3.72 -18.89
CA LYS A 16 -6.41 4.61 -19.92
C LYS A 16 -7.41 5.01 -21.00
N LEU A 17 -8.40 4.19 -21.30
CA LEU A 17 -9.46 4.53 -22.26
C LEU A 17 -10.35 5.69 -21.78
N ARG A 18 -10.43 5.95 -20.48
CA ARG A 18 -11.19 7.06 -19.89
C ARG A 18 -10.41 8.37 -19.79
N LEU A 19 -9.08 8.32 -19.87
CA LEU A 19 -8.19 9.49 -19.76
C LEU A 19 -7.62 9.94 -21.11
N ALA A 20 -7.87 9.20 -22.19
CA ALA A 20 -7.33 9.51 -23.51
C ALA A 20 -8.25 10.49 -24.24
N ASP A 21 -8.08 11.77 -23.97
CA ASP A 21 -8.31 12.80 -24.95
C ASP A 21 -7.17 12.69 -26.00
N GLY A 22 -7.38 11.86 -26.98
CA GLY A 22 -6.89 12.00 -28.37
C GLY A 22 -5.44 11.74 -28.71
N SER A 23 -4.48 11.28 -27.89
CA SER A 23 -3.10 11.11 -28.41
C SER A 23 -2.08 10.25 -27.61
N SER A 24 -2.44 9.38 -26.71
CA SER A 24 -1.44 8.50 -26.12
C SER A 24 -1.65 7.05 -26.54
N ALA A 25 -0.72 6.54 -27.37
CA ALA A 25 -0.54 5.12 -27.56
C ALA A 25 -0.54 4.41 -26.21
N ILE A 26 -1.30 3.32 -26.09
CA ILE A 26 -1.29 2.48 -24.90
C ILE A 26 0.15 1.99 -24.73
N ASP A 27 0.85 2.48 -23.72
CA ASP A 27 2.19 2.02 -23.43
C ASP A 27 2.10 0.62 -22.80
N ILE A 28 2.25 -0.39 -23.66
CA ILE A 28 2.20 -1.81 -23.31
C ILE A 28 3.21 -2.11 -22.20
N TYR A 29 4.39 -1.49 -22.26
CA TYR A 29 5.43 -1.66 -21.24
C TYR A 29 4.95 -1.20 -19.85
N THR A 30 4.30 -0.05 -19.76
CA THR A 30 3.73 0.44 -18.50
C THR A 30 2.66 -0.51 -17.94
N ILE A 31 1.87 -1.14 -18.80
CA ILE A 31 0.87 -2.12 -18.37
C ILE A 31 1.54 -3.39 -17.86
N GLU A 32 2.56 -3.90 -18.54
CA GLU A 32 3.34 -5.06 -18.09
C GLU A 32 3.97 -4.83 -16.73
N VAL A 33 4.63 -3.68 -16.53
CA VAL A 33 5.20 -3.30 -15.22
C VAL A 33 4.13 -3.24 -14.12
N LYS A 34 2.92 -2.78 -14.42
CA LYS A 34 1.81 -2.80 -13.45
C LYS A 34 1.42 -4.22 -13.05
N PHE A 35 1.31 -5.14 -14.03
CA PHE A 35 1.02 -6.54 -13.75
C PHE A 35 2.10 -7.20 -12.93
N ASP A 36 3.37 -7.01 -13.30
CA ASP A 36 4.52 -7.55 -12.57
C ASP A 36 4.54 -7.06 -11.11
N ASN A 37 4.26 -5.77 -10.88
CA ASN A 37 4.17 -5.21 -9.54
C ASN A 37 3.01 -5.82 -8.73
N VAL A 38 1.87 -6.08 -9.36
CA VAL A 38 0.74 -6.73 -8.68
C VAL A 38 1.08 -8.18 -8.36
N ILE A 39 1.63 -8.94 -9.29
CA ILE A 39 2.07 -10.32 -9.07
C ILE A 39 3.12 -10.38 -7.95
N ALA A 40 4.13 -9.50 -7.99
CA ALA A 40 5.13 -9.40 -6.93
C ALA A 40 4.52 -9.03 -5.57
N THR A 41 3.46 -8.22 -5.55
CA THR A 41 2.75 -7.88 -4.32
C THR A 41 1.94 -9.06 -3.78
N ILE A 42 1.21 -9.78 -4.65
CA ILE A 42 0.45 -10.98 -4.28
C ILE A 42 1.37 -12.05 -3.71
N THR A 43 2.52 -12.28 -4.34
CA THR A 43 3.50 -13.30 -3.93
C THR A 43 4.47 -12.81 -2.84
N SER A 44 4.29 -11.59 -2.35
CA SER A 44 5.16 -11.03 -1.31
C SER A 44 5.08 -11.82 0.00
N PRO A 45 6.18 -11.85 0.78
CA PRO A 45 6.15 -12.45 2.11
C PRO A 45 5.06 -11.88 3.02
N GLN A 46 4.69 -10.62 2.82
CA GLN A 46 3.65 -9.96 3.61
C GLN A 46 2.29 -10.64 3.39
N VAL A 47 1.84 -10.72 2.14
CA VAL A 47 0.53 -11.32 1.79
C VAL A 47 0.50 -12.81 2.13
N ILE A 48 1.52 -13.55 1.71
CA ILE A 48 1.53 -15.02 1.89
C ILE A 48 1.60 -15.43 3.36
N ASN A 49 2.36 -14.71 4.20
CA ASN A 49 2.34 -15.01 5.64
C ASN A 49 0.99 -14.69 6.27
N TYR A 50 0.26 -13.64 5.84
CA TYR A 50 -1.09 -13.39 6.36
C TYR A 50 -2.07 -14.49 5.96
N VAL A 51 -1.95 -15.04 4.74
CA VAL A 51 -2.68 -16.24 4.34
C VAL A 51 -2.37 -17.39 5.30
N GLY A 52 -1.08 -17.65 5.56
CA GLY A 52 -0.67 -18.67 6.53
C GLY A 52 -1.27 -18.42 7.92
N TYR A 53 -1.27 -17.17 8.41
CA TYR A 53 -1.86 -16.81 9.72
C TYR A 53 -3.35 -17.12 9.75
N SER A 54 -4.08 -16.79 8.69
CA SER A 54 -5.51 -17.07 8.57
C SER A 54 -5.80 -18.57 8.55
N LEU A 55 -4.99 -19.37 7.82
CA LEU A 55 -5.11 -20.83 7.77
C LEU A 55 -4.86 -21.48 9.13
N LEU A 56 -3.77 -21.11 9.80
CA LEU A 56 -3.44 -21.65 11.11
C LEU A 56 -4.49 -21.23 12.15
N LEU A 57 -4.97 -20.00 12.09
CA LEU A 57 -6.03 -19.53 12.99
C LEU A 57 -7.32 -20.35 12.80
N HIS A 58 -7.68 -20.70 11.56
CA HIS A 58 -8.80 -21.58 11.25
C HIS A 58 -8.58 -22.94 11.91
N ASP A 59 -7.45 -23.62 11.65
CA ASP A 59 -7.18 -24.96 12.15
C ASP A 59 -7.09 -25.04 13.68
N LEU A 60 -6.61 -23.97 14.32
CA LEU A 60 -6.59 -23.88 15.77
C LEU A 60 -7.99 -23.59 16.37
N THR A 61 -8.89 -22.96 15.61
CA THR A 61 -10.24 -22.58 16.09
C THR A 61 -11.24 -23.69 15.85
N ASP A 62 -11.23 -24.28 14.67
CA ASP A 62 -12.08 -25.40 14.27
C ASP A 62 -11.22 -26.66 14.03
N THR A 63 -10.85 -27.31 15.12
CA THR A 63 -10.01 -28.52 15.07
C THR A 63 -10.71 -29.71 14.42
N ALA A 64 -12.03 -29.73 14.38
CA ALA A 64 -12.82 -30.78 13.75
C ALA A 64 -12.67 -30.74 12.22
N ASN A 65 -12.74 -29.54 11.65
CA ASN A 65 -12.64 -29.24 10.22
C ASN A 65 -11.25 -28.70 9.83
N ALA A 66 -10.22 -28.95 10.64
CA ALA A 66 -8.86 -28.51 10.35
C ALA A 66 -8.36 -29.07 9.01
N PHE A 67 -7.84 -28.20 8.16
CA PHE A 67 -7.31 -28.59 6.84
C PHE A 67 -6.08 -29.48 6.95
N THR A 68 -5.22 -29.21 7.97
CA THR A 68 -4.02 -30.01 8.24
C THR A 68 -4.10 -30.63 9.63
N LYS A 69 -4.07 -31.96 9.67
CA LYS A 69 -4.00 -32.73 10.93
C LYS A 69 -2.56 -33.17 11.17
N LEU A 70 -2.00 -32.71 12.29
CA LEU A 70 -0.63 -33.08 12.65
C LEU A 70 -0.52 -34.55 13.04
N GLY A 71 0.53 -35.20 12.57
CA GLY A 71 0.84 -36.57 12.96
C GLY A 71 1.55 -36.65 14.33
N PRO A 72 1.63 -37.85 14.93
CA PRO A 72 2.24 -38.04 16.26
C PRO A 72 3.69 -37.54 16.37
N LYS A 73 4.46 -37.64 15.29
CA LYS A 73 5.87 -37.17 15.24
C LYS A 73 5.93 -35.64 15.32
N GLN A 74 5.03 -34.92 14.64
CA GLN A 74 4.96 -33.46 14.66
C GLN A 74 4.53 -32.93 16.03
N MET A 75 3.56 -33.62 16.69
CA MET A 75 3.10 -33.27 18.02
C MET A 75 4.15 -33.50 19.12
N GLN A 76 5.18 -34.31 18.87
CA GLN A 76 6.29 -34.55 19.80
C GLN A 76 7.38 -33.48 19.73
N THR A 77 7.34 -32.58 18.75
CA THR A 77 8.35 -31.51 18.61
C THR A 77 8.33 -30.55 19.79
N PRO A 78 9.49 -30.00 20.18
CA PRO A 78 9.57 -29.01 21.27
C PRO A 78 8.65 -27.81 21.00
N TYR A 79 8.61 -27.31 19.76
CA TYR A 79 7.82 -26.17 19.36
C TYR A 79 6.31 -26.40 19.51
N TYR A 80 5.82 -27.60 19.21
CA TYR A 80 4.42 -27.96 19.42
C TYR A 80 4.05 -27.99 20.90
N ARG A 81 4.92 -28.52 21.76
CA ARG A 81 4.68 -28.60 23.19
C ARG A 81 4.76 -27.24 23.89
N GLU A 82 5.61 -26.36 23.41
CA GLU A 82 5.82 -25.03 23.96
C GLU A 82 4.71 -24.05 23.58
N MET A 83 4.16 -24.16 22.35
CA MET A 83 3.14 -23.26 21.85
C MET A 83 1.74 -23.71 22.26
N GLN A 84 1.15 -23.00 23.20
CA GLN A 84 -0.25 -23.20 23.55
C GLN A 84 -1.17 -22.62 22.46
N PRO A 85 -2.22 -23.36 22.01
CA PRO A 85 -3.12 -22.92 20.93
C PRO A 85 -3.75 -21.53 21.18
N ASP A 86 -4.19 -21.24 22.40
CA ASP A 86 -4.80 -19.94 22.72
C ASP A 86 -3.79 -18.78 22.69
N THR A 87 -2.53 -19.04 23.04
CA THR A 87 -1.47 -18.06 22.91
C THR A 87 -1.17 -17.80 21.44
N ALA A 88 -1.10 -18.83 20.60
CA ALA A 88 -0.92 -18.72 19.16
C ALA A 88 -2.07 -17.90 18.54
N LYS A 89 -3.33 -18.23 18.82
CA LYS A 89 -4.51 -17.48 18.32
C LYS A 89 -4.41 -15.99 18.67
N ARG A 90 -4.11 -15.67 19.92
CA ARG A 90 -4.01 -14.27 20.38
C ARG A 90 -2.89 -13.50 19.66
N ILE A 91 -1.73 -14.13 19.44
CA ILE A 91 -0.63 -13.50 18.70
C ILE A 91 -1.04 -13.27 17.26
N LEU A 92 -1.64 -14.27 16.60
CA LEU A 92 -2.06 -14.19 15.19
C LEU A 92 -3.12 -13.12 14.97
N LEU A 93 -4.15 -13.07 15.82
CA LEU A 93 -5.19 -12.04 15.74
C LEU A 93 -4.61 -10.63 15.90
N ASN A 94 -3.68 -10.44 16.84
CA ASN A 94 -3.02 -9.14 17.02
C ASN A 94 -2.17 -8.76 15.81
N LYS A 95 -1.42 -9.72 15.23
CA LYS A 95 -0.59 -9.47 14.05
C LYS A 95 -1.42 -9.15 12.80
N LEU A 96 -2.51 -9.89 12.58
CA LEU A 96 -3.45 -9.61 11.48
C LEU A 96 -4.11 -8.23 11.65
N ALA A 97 -4.57 -7.88 12.87
CA ALA A 97 -5.19 -6.58 13.14
C ALA A 97 -4.24 -5.40 12.92
N LYS A 98 -2.94 -5.58 13.17
CA LYS A 98 -1.92 -4.54 13.01
C LYS A 98 -1.21 -4.56 11.66
N ASN A 99 -1.52 -5.52 10.81
CA ASN A 99 -0.78 -5.78 9.56
C ASN A 99 0.74 -5.94 9.78
N GLU A 100 1.12 -6.70 10.83
CA GLU A 100 2.52 -6.94 11.19
C GLU A 100 2.91 -8.40 10.97
N LEU A 101 4.13 -8.64 10.49
CA LEU A 101 4.71 -9.97 10.44
C LEU A 101 5.21 -10.41 11.81
N LEU A 102 5.32 -11.74 12.00
CA LEU A 102 5.99 -12.32 13.14
C LEU A 102 7.48 -11.98 13.13
N LYS A 103 8.04 -11.72 14.29
CA LYS A 103 9.43 -11.32 14.49
C LYS A 103 10.23 -12.48 15.11
N SER A 104 11.38 -12.78 14.54
CA SER A 104 12.27 -13.86 15.03
C SER A 104 13.04 -13.51 16.31
N ASP A 105 13.12 -12.22 16.66
CA ASP A 105 13.76 -11.72 17.88
C ASP A 105 12.89 -11.93 19.13
N VAL A 106 11.58 -12.03 18.98
CA VAL A 106 10.64 -12.31 20.07
C VAL A 106 10.48 -13.82 20.24
N HIS A 107 10.86 -14.36 21.39
CA HIS A 107 10.90 -15.80 21.65
C HIS A 107 9.58 -16.53 21.28
N LYS A 108 8.44 -16.04 21.74
CA LYS A 108 7.13 -16.65 21.46
C LYS A 108 6.76 -16.60 19.97
N GLU A 109 7.11 -15.52 19.28
CA GLU A 109 6.87 -15.39 17.84
C GLU A 109 7.80 -16.31 17.04
N ARG A 110 9.06 -16.47 17.47
CA ARG A 110 10.00 -17.44 16.88
C ARG A 110 9.51 -18.88 17.01
N VAL A 111 9.01 -19.25 18.18
CA VAL A 111 8.40 -20.59 18.39
C VAL A 111 7.18 -20.75 17.48
N LEU A 112 6.37 -19.73 17.33
CA LEU A 112 5.22 -19.74 16.43
C LEU A 112 5.61 -19.87 14.96
N ILE A 113 6.71 -19.25 14.50
CA ILE A 113 7.26 -19.43 13.16
C ILE A 113 7.60 -20.91 12.89
N GLU A 114 8.24 -21.57 13.85
CA GLU A 114 8.53 -23.02 13.74
C GLU A 114 7.24 -23.85 13.78
N TYR A 115 6.25 -23.42 14.55
CA TYR A 115 4.94 -24.07 14.62
C TYR A 115 4.22 -24.02 13.26
N PHE A 116 4.33 -22.91 12.50
CA PHE A 116 3.81 -22.80 11.13
C PHE A 116 4.39 -23.85 10.20
N LYS A 117 5.68 -24.12 10.31
CA LYS A 117 6.34 -25.15 9.47
C LYS A 117 5.77 -26.55 9.69
N LEU A 118 5.32 -26.84 10.90
CA LEU A 118 4.69 -28.13 11.21
C LEU A 118 3.38 -28.33 10.45
N TYR A 119 2.62 -27.27 10.23
CA TYR A 119 1.36 -27.27 9.48
C TYR A 119 1.57 -27.11 7.96
N GLY A 120 2.75 -26.71 7.52
CA GLY A 120 3.03 -26.41 6.11
C GLY A 120 2.38 -25.10 5.66
N TYR A 121 2.14 -24.14 6.58
CA TYR A 121 1.55 -22.83 6.29
C TYR A 121 2.57 -21.70 6.30
N ASP A 122 3.85 -22.03 6.35
CA ASP A 122 4.92 -21.07 6.17
C ASP A 122 5.03 -20.60 4.71
N TYR A 123 5.64 -19.44 4.52
CA TYR A 123 5.80 -18.81 3.20
C TYR A 123 6.31 -19.77 2.12
N LYS A 124 7.37 -20.52 2.44
CA LYS A 124 7.98 -21.45 1.49
C LYS A 124 7.04 -22.57 1.07
N SER A 125 6.34 -23.16 2.03
CA SER A 125 5.40 -24.28 1.79
C SER A 125 4.21 -23.84 0.94
N ILE A 126 3.65 -22.66 1.20
CA ILE A 126 2.56 -22.10 0.39
C ILE A 126 3.05 -21.78 -1.02
N MET A 127 4.19 -21.09 -1.16
CA MET A 127 4.73 -20.69 -2.46
C MET A 127 5.11 -21.85 -3.38
N GLN A 128 5.46 -23.01 -2.83
CA GLN A 128 5.76 -24.21 -3.65
C GLN A 128 4.56 -24.70 -4.46
N ASN A 129 3.34 -24.42 -3.99
CA ASN A 129 2.11 -24.92 -4.58
C ASN A 129 1.21 -23.78 -5.12
N LEU A 130 1.64 -22.53 -4.98
CA LEU A 130 0.93 -21.34 -5.45
C LEU A 130 1.50 -20.90 -6.80
N MET A 131 0.62 -20.65 -7.76
CA MET A 131 0.97 -20.08 -9.05
C MET A 131 0.11 -18.84 -9.29
N VAL A 132 0.76 -17.74 -9.65
CA VAL A 132 0.10 -16.46 -10.00
C VAL A 132 0.64 -16.02 -11.35
N HIS A 133 -0.24 -15.82 -12.32
CA HIS A 133 0.17 -15.37 -13.66
C HIS A 133 -0.91 -14.53 -14.32
N ARG A 134 -0.49 -13.70 -15.25
CA ARG A 134 -1.41 -12.96 -16.12
C ARG A 134 -1.97 -13.89 -17.19
N VAL A 135 -3.27 -13.79 -17.44
CA VAL A 135 -3.88 -14.41 -18.63
C VAL A 135 -3.49 -13.56 -19.84
N ASP A 136 -2.84 -14.20 -20.82
CA ASP A 136 -2.23 -13.52 -21.97
C ASP A 136 -3.13 -12.48 -22.61
N ARG A 137 -2.60 -11.26 -22.75
CA ARG A 137 -3.22 -10.09 -23.42
C ARG A 137 -4.58 -9.69 -22.83
N THR A 138 -4.87 -10.06 -21.60
CA THR A 138 -6.10 -9.70 -20.91
C THR A 138 -5.83 -8.85 -19.68
N ASP A 139 -6.89 -8.36 -19.05
CA ASP A 139 -6.87 -7.67 -17.75
C ASP A 139 -6.96 -8.62 -16.56
N TYR A 140 -6.86 -9.92 -16.81
CA TYR A 140 -7.06 -10.92 -15.78
C TYR A 140 -5.76 -11.50 -15.24
N LEU A 141 -5.78 -11.76 -13.93
CA LEU A 141 -4.77 -12.54 -13.21
C LEU A 141 -5.41 -13.82 -12.72
N ASP A 142 -4.77 -14.96 -12.98
CA ASP A 142 -5.13 -16.24 -12.42
C ASP A 142 -4.25 -16.53 -11.22
N ILE A 143 -4.90 -16.88 -10.10
CA ILE A 143 -4.28 -17.40 -8.88
C ILE A 143 -4.71 -18.85 -8.75
N SER A 144 -3.77 -19.77 -8.76
CA SER A 144 -4.04 -21.19 -8.60
C SER A 144 -3.20 -21.78 -7.47
N TYR A 145 -3.78 -22.72 -6.74
CA TYR A 145 -3.12 -23.44 -5.66
C TYR A 145 -3.41 -24.93 -5.75
N GLN A 146 -2.35 -25.74 -5.55
CA GLN A 146 -2.41 -27.18 -5.62
C GLN A 146 -2.32 -27.78 -4.21
N SER A 147 -3.22 -28.72 -3.88
CA SER A 147 -3.21 -29.41 -2.59
C SER A 147 -3.75 -30.83 -2.70
N THR A 148 -3.46 -31.64 -1.70
CA THR A 148 -4.11 -32.93 -1.49
C THR A 148 -5.51 -32.80 -0.89
N ASN A 149 -5.81 -31.66 -0.25
CA ASN A 149 -7.11 -31.31 0.30
C ASN A 149 -7.78 -30.28 -0.62
N PRO A 150 -8.96 -30.60 -1.24
CA PRO A 150 -9.66 -29.69 -2.14
C PRO A 150 -10.19 -28.43 -1.44
N GLU A 151 -10.61 -28.55 -0.17
CA GLU A 151 -11.08 -27.41 0.61
C GLU A 151 -9.93 -26.43 0.89
N LEU A 152 -8.77 -26.94 1.31
CA LEU A 152 -7.57 -26.14 1.49
C LEU A 152 -7.20 -25.41 0.20
N ALA A 153 -7.26 -26.11 -0.95
CA ALA A 153 -6.94 -25.49 -2.23
C ALA A 153 -7.85 -24.29 -2.53
N ALA A 154 -9.15 -24.44 -2.33
CA ALA A 154 -10.12 -23.37 -2.55
C ALA A 154 -9.93 -22.21 -1.55
N VAL A 155 -9.74 -22.53 -0.27
CA VAL A 155 -9.57 -21.52 0.79
C VAL A 155 -8.29 -20.73 0.59
N VAL A 156 -7.17 -21.37 0.23
CA VAL A 156 -5.90 -20.65 -0.02
C VAL A 156 -6.06 -19.65 -1.15
N VAL A 157 -6.62 -20.03 -2.29
CA VAL A 157 -6.80 -19.14 -3.44
C VAL A 157 -7.66 -17.93 -3.08
N ASN A 158 -8.78 -18.13 -2.38
CA ASN A 158 -9.65 -17.05 -1.95
C ASN A 158 -8.93 -16.14 -0.92
N LYS A 159 -8.24 -16.73 0.06
CA LYS A 159 -7.50 -15.97 1.07
C LYS A 159 -6.34 -15.17 0.48
N VAL A 160 -5.63 -15.68 -0.53
CA VAL A 160 -4.60 -14.91 -1.24
C VAL A 160 -5.20 -13.65 -1.85
N GLY A 161 -6.37 -13.75 -2.50
CA GLY A 161 -7.07 -12.60 -3.05
C GLY A 161 -7.52 -11.60 -1.97
N ASP A 162 -8.14 -12.09 -0.89
CA ASP A 162 -8.60 -11.23 0.22
C ASP A 162 -7.44 -10.50 0.88
N GLU A 163 -6.37 -11.21 1.26
CA GLU A 163 -5.21 -10.63 1.94
C GLU A 163 -4.43 -9.69 1.02
N PHE A 164 -4.33 -9.99 -0.27
CA PHE A 164 -3.80 -9.06 -1.26
C PHE A 164 -4.60 -7.76 -1.31
N LEU A 165 -5.93 -7.84 -1.41
CA LEU A 165 -6.78 -6.64 -1.46
C LEU A 165 -6.66 -5.80 -0.19
N ASN A 166 -6.62 -6.43 0.98
CA ASN A 166 -6.45 -5.77 2.27
C ASN A 166 -5.08 -5.08 2.36
N TYR A 167 -4.03 -5.80 1.98
CA TYR A 167 -2.67 -5.26 1.97
C TYR A 167 -2.53 -4.11 0.96
N TYR A 168 -3.07 -4.28 -0.25
CA TYR A 168 -3.02 -3.26 -1.30
C TYR A 168 -3.76 -1.97 -0.91
N LYS A 169 -4.93 -2.09 -0.25
CA LYS A 169 -5.65 -0.93 0.31
C LYS A 169 -4.80 -0.21 1.35
N THR A 170 -4.21 -0.95 2.28
CA THR A 170 -3.34 -0.40 3.33
C THR A 170 -2.12 0.31 2.74
N LEU A 171 -1.47 -0.32 1.76
CA LEU A 171 -0.29 0.23 1.07
C LEU A 171 -0.63 1.54 0.32
N ASN A 172 -1.75 1.56 -0.40
CA ASN A 172 -2.19 2.74 -1.13
C ASN A 172 -2.62 3.87 -0.18
N SER A 173 -3.31 3.57 0.90
CA SER A 173 -3.66 4.55 1.93
C SER A 173 -2.40 5.16 2.54
N LYS A 174 -1.41 4.35 2.90
CA LYS A 174 -0.13 4.81 3.44
C LYS A 174 0.62 5.70 2.44
N ARG A 175 0.76 5.27 1.20
CA ARG A 175 1.41 6.06 0.13
C ARG A 175 0.72 7.40 -0.11
N THR A 176 -0.62 7.42 -0.07
CA THR A 176 -1.39 8.65 -0.24
C THR A 176 -1.20 9.60 0.95
N SER A 177 -1.15 9.07 2.19
CA SER A 177 -0.86 9.86 3.39
C SER A 177 0.55 10.44 3.35
N GLU A 178 1.56 9.63 3.05
CA GLU A 178 2.95 10.08 2.90
C GLU A 178 3.10 11.16 1.80
N SER A 179 2.42 10.99 0.66
CA SER A 179 2.38 12.00 -0.39
C SER A 179 1.76 13.30 0.10
N ALA A 180 0.66 13.23 0.86
CA ALA A 180 0.00 14.41 1.41
C ALA A 180 0.91 15.14 2.42
N GLU A 181 1.62 14.40 3.28
CA GLU A 181 2.59 14.97 4.23
C GLU A 181 3.76 15.66 3.50
N ASN A 182 4.30 15.02 2.47
CA ASN A 182 5.37 15.61 1.65
C ASN A 182 4.91 16.90 0.97
N ILE A 183 3.69 16.91 0.40
CA ILE A 183 3.13 18.11 -0.23
C ILE A 183 2.89 19.20 0.81
N ASN A 184 2.39 18.89 2.02
CA ASN A 184 2.25 19.86 3.09
C ASN A 184 3.62 20.49 3.46
N SER A 185 4.67 19.66 3.58
CA SER A 185 6.03 20.17 3.83
C SER A 185 6.54 21.08 2.72
N MET A 186 6.20 20.76 1.45
CA MET A 186 6.52 21.64 0.32
C MET A 186 5.76 22.96 0.39
N ILE A 187 4.47 22.95 0.76
CA ILE A 187 3.66 24.15 0.97
C ILE A 187 4.27 25.04 2.04
N ASP A 188 4.65 24.47 3.19
CA ASP A 188 5.27 25.22 4.30
C ASP A 188 6.60 25.85 3.89
N ASN A 189 7.38 25.13 3.07
CA ASN A 189 8.63 25.66 2.51
C ASN A 189 8.38 26.83 1.53
N GLN A 190 7.37 26.69 0.66
CA GLN A 190 7.05 27.76 -0.28
C GLN A 190 6.46 28.97 0.43
N GLN A 191 5.63 28.78 1.46
CA GLN A 191 5.12 29.89 2.29
C GLN A 191 6.26 30.67 2.95
N ARG A 192 7.26 29.97 3.51
CA ARG A 192 8.45 30.63 4.07
C ARG A 192 9.22 31.45 3.04
N LYS A 193 9.34 30.95 1.79
CA LYS A 193 9.95 31.72 0.69
C LYS A 193 9.14 32.96 0.35
N VAL A 194 7.81 32.84 0.24
CA VAL A 194 6.91 33.97 -0.02
C VAL A 194 7.05 35.03 1.08
N ASP A 195 7.07 34.61 2.35
CA ASP A 195 7.23 35.52 3.49
C ASP A 195 8.59 36.22 3.49
N SER A 196 9.66 35.47 3.12
CA SER A 196 11.02 36.04 2.97
C SER A 196 11.08 37.07 1.84
N LEU A 197 10.50 36.76 0.68
CA LEU A 197 10.46 37.68 -0.47
C LEU A 197 9.60 38.92 -0.16
N ASN A 198 8.49 38.76 0.55
CA ASN A 198 7.67 39.89 1.01
C ASN A 198 8.47 40.82 1.95
N LYS A 199 9.23 40.25 2.89
CA LYS A 199 10.10 41.07 3.78
C LYS A 199 11.16 41.81 2.99
N LEU A 200 11.81 41.14 2.01
CA LEU A 200 12.79 41.80 1.14
C LEU A 200 12.16 42.93 0.32
N LEU A 201 10.98 42.71 -0.25
CA LEU A 201 10.23 43.69 -1.01
C LEU A 201 9.86 44.90 -0.15
N ILE A 202 9.37 44.68 1.08
CA ILE A 202 9.04 45.74 2.03
C ILE A 202 10.29 46.55 2.40
N ASN A 203 11.39 45.85 2.73
CA ASN A 203 12.66 46.51 3.07
C ASN A 203 13.19 47.37 1.91
N GLU A 204 13.10 46.84 0.67
CA GLU A 204 13.51 47.58 -0.51
C GLU A 204 12.63 48.81 -0.76
N LYS A 205 11.30 48.68 -0.63
CA LYS A 205 10.36 49.79 -0.71
C LYS A 205 10.62 50.85 0.36
N ILE A 206 10.96 50.46 1.59
CA ILE A 206 11.30 51.37 2.68
C ILE A 206 12.65 52.05 2.40
N SER A 207 13.67 51.34 1.92
CA SER A 207 14.99 51.92 1.61
C SER A 207 14.94 52.93 0.48
N GLN A 208 13.99 52.78 -0.45
CA GLN A 208 13.79 53.69 -1.57
C GLN A 208 12.90 54.90 -1.24
N GLY A 209 12.11 54.79 -0.16
CA GLY A 209 11.20 55.90 0.26
C GLY A 209 11.86 57.10 0.89
N SER A 210 13.19 57.14 1.02
CA SER A 210 13.96 58.24 1.61
C SER A 210 15.01 58.74 0.64
N PHE A 211 14.71 59.86 -0.01
CA PHE A 211 15.63 60.77 -0.71
C PHE A 211 16.17 60.39 -2.13
N ASP A 212 15.66 61.14 -3.05
CA ASP A 212 16.03 61.42 -4.46
C ASP A 212 15.31 60.65 -5.56
N PRO A 213 14.26 61.27 -6.18
CA PRO A 213 13.37 60.54 -7.10
C PRO A 213 13.91 60.31 -8.52
N LEU A 214 15.00 60.92 -8.93
CA LEU A 214 15.33 60.99 -10.35
C LEU A 214 16.50 60.13 -10.81
N SER A 215 17.42 59.68 -9.96
CA SER A 215 18.57 58.87 -10.37
C SER A 215 18.57 57.41 -9.95
N ARG A 216 17.66 57.00 -9.09
CA ARG A 216 17.54 55.59 -8.62
C ARG A 216 16.29 54.84 -9.09
N SER A 217 15.43 55.52 -9.83
CA SER A 217 14.11 55.03 -10.19
C SER A 217 14.12 53.77 -11.08
N SER A 218 15.03 53.65 -12.03
CA SER A 218 15.04 52.54 -12.99
C SER A 218 15.50 51.22 -12.36
N THR A 219 16.64 51.21 -11.66
CA THR A 219 17.22 50.00 -11.07
C THR A 219 16.39 49.48 -9.90
N ALA A 220 15.85 50.39 -9.09
CA ALA A 220 14.98 50.06 -8.00
C ALA A 220 13.62 49.49 -8.48
N MET A 221 13.07 50.05 -9.54
CA MET A 221 11.83 49.60 -10.16
C MET A 221 12.00 48.24 -10.82
N GLU A 222 13.15 47.94 -11.44
CA GLU A 222 13.51 46.63 -11.95
C GLU A 222 13.63 45.57 -10.83
N THR A 223 14.28 45.96 -9.70
CA THR A 223 14.40 45.03 -8.55
C THR A 223 13.05 44.74 -7.92
N VAL A 224 12.20 45.76 -7.73
CA VAL A 224 10.83 45.55 -7.21
C VAL A 224 10.02 44.69 -8.17
N SER A 225 10.05 44.97 -9.46
CA SER A 225 9.33 44.19 -10.47
C SER A 225 9.82 42.72 -10.50
N SER A 226 11.12 42.48 -10.38
CA SER A 226 11.69 41.13 -10.29
C SER A 226 11.23 40.40 -9.02
N LEU A 227 11.19 41.07 -7.87
CA LEU A 227 10.71 40.50 -6.61
C LEU A 227 9.21 40.22 -6.66
N GLU A 228 8.41 41.11 -7.27
CA GLU A 228 6.97 40.91 -7.46
C GLU A 228 6.69 39.71 -8.38
N SER A 229 7.47 39.55 -9.47
CA SER A 229 7.37 38.38 -10.35
C SER A 229 7.71 37.08 -9.61
N LYS A 230 8.82 37.04 -8.85
CA LYS A 230 9.17 35.87 -8.04
C LYS A 230 8.13 35.54 -6.99
N LEU A 231 7.54 36.57 -6.36
CA LEU A 231 6.46 36.40 -5.40
C LEU A 231 5.21 35.81 -6.07
N ALA A 232 4.87 36.27 -7.27
CA ALA A 232 3.73 35.72 -8.03
C ALA A 232 3.95 34.26 -8.40
N ASP A 233 5.17 33.90 -8.84
CA ASP A 233 5.54 32.52 -9.15
C ASP A 233 5.44 31.59 -7.93
N GLU A 234 5.98 32.04 -6.77
CA GLU A 234 5.92 31.25 -5.55
C GLU A 234 4.48 31.13 -5.01
N LYS A 235 3.66 32.17 -5.13
CA LYS A 235 2.21 32.08 -4.83
C LYS A 235 1.50 31.14 -5.77
N GLY A 236 1.85 31.10 -7.05
CA GLY A 236 1.33 30.16 -8.03
C GLY A 236 1.62 28.69 -7.62
N LYS A 237 2.87 28.39 -7.30
CA LYS A 237 3.29 27.07 -6.82
C LYS A 237 2.59 26.69 -5.51
N TYR A 238 2.46 27.64 -4.57
CA TYR A 238 1.72 27.40 -3.34
C TYR A 238 0.26 26.99 -3.60
N ASN A 239 -0.43 27.71 -4.49
CA ASN A 239 -1.82 27.42 -4.83
C ASN A 239 -1.94 26.06 -5.55
N GLU A 240 -1.03 25.73 -6.45
CA GLU A 240 -0.98 24.41 -7.11
C GLU A 240 -0.81 23.27 -6.09
N HIS A 241 0.15 23.38 -5.19
CA HIS A 241 0.37 22.37 -4.15
C HIS A 241 -0.82 22.28 -3.18
N SER A 242 -1.41 23.40 -2.79
CA SER A 242 -2.60 23.45 -1.94
C SER A 242 -3.79 22.73 -2.58
N ASN A 243 -4.06 23.00 -3.86
CA ASN A 243 -5.13 22.33 -4.61
C ASN A 243 -4.86 20.82 -4.73
N ARG A 244 -3.61 20.43 -4.92
CA ARG A 244 -3.23 19.00 -4.98
C ARG A 244 -3.44 18.28 -3.65
N VAL A 245 -3.16 18.95 -2.52
CA VAL A 245 -3.46 18.40 -1.17
C VAL A 245 -4.96 18.22 -0.97
N VAL A 246 -5.77 19.21 -1.36
CA VAL A 246 -7.24 19.12 -1.28
C VAL A 246 -7.74 17.93 -2.10
N TYR A 247 -7.26 17.78 -3.33
CA TYR A 247 -7.61 16.65 -4.18
C TYR A 247 -7.22 15.29 -3.56
N LEU A 248 -5.99 15.18 -3.04
CA LEU A 248 -5.52 13.94 -2.42
C LEU A 248 -6.28 13.60 -1.13
N LYS A 249 -6.62 14.61 -0.31
CA LYS A 249 -7.47 14.42 0.88
C LYS A 249 -8.87 13.95 0.51
N ALA A 250 -9.47 14.52 -0.52
CA ALA A 250 -10.78 14.08 -1.02
C ALA A 250 -10.73 12.63 -1.53
N ARG A 251 -9.67 12.26 -2.25
CA ARG A 251 -9.46 10.90 -2.73
C ARG A 251 -9.20 9.91 -1.59
N LEU A 252 -8.45 10.29 -0.57
CA LEU A 252 -8.24 9.47 0.62
C LEU A 252 -9.56 9.19 1.35
N ASN A 253 -10.38 10.23 1.52
CA ASN A 253 -11.70 10.10 2.15
C ASN A 253 -12.64 9.19 1.34
N SER A 254 -12.62 9.27 0.01
CA SER A 254 -13.43 8.39 -0.84
C SER A 254 -12.99 6.92 -0.75
N LEU A 255 -11.69 6.66 -0.63
CA LEU A 255 -11.15 5.31 -0.44
C LEU A 255 -11.50 4.75 0.95
N SER A 256 -11.44 5.58 1.99
CA SER A 256 -11.81 5.19 3.36
C SER A 256 -13.32 4.94 3.49
N ALA A 257 -14.16 5.73 2.83
CA ALA A 257 -15.61 5.54 2.81
C ALA A 257 -16.02 4.26 2.05
N GLY A 258 -15.32 3.93 0.96
CA GLY A 258 -15.55 2.69 0.20
C GLY A 258 -15.19 1.42 0.96
N SER A 259 -14.29 1.51 1.95
CA SER A 259 -13.94 0.35 2.79
C SER A 259 -14.97 0.06 3.88
N ASN A 260 -15.80 1.04 4.28
CA ASN A 260 -16.85 0.86 5.30
C ASN A 260 -18.17 0.36 4.73
N SER A 261 -18.41 0.42 3.42
CA SER A 261 -19.65 -0.04 2.81
C SER A 261 -19.69 -1.54 2.49
N GLY A 262 -18.58 -2.26 2.69
CA GLY A 262 -18.47 -3.71 2.45
C GLY A 262 -18.79 -4.62 3.64
N THR A 263 -19.12 -4.06 4.82
CA THR A 263 -19.31 -4.87 6.05
C THR A 263 -20.75 -4.95 6.57
N ASN A 264 -21.75 -4.40 5.87
CA ASN A 264 -23.14 -4.52 6.25
C ASN A 264 -23.97 -5.14 5.12
N ASN A 265 -23.84 -6.45 4.92
CA ASN A 265 -24.88 -7.32 4.36
C ASN A 265 -24.57 -8.76 4.78
N ASN A 266 -25.00 -9.11 5.96
CA ASN A 266 -25.62 -10.38 6.32
C ASN A 266 -26.34 -10.22 7.65
#